data_f5e480aad55b79c93ffa8dbf40608ed4
#
_entry.id   f5e480aad55b79c93ffa8dbf40608ed4
#
_cell.length_a   1.000
_cell.length_b   1.000
_cell.length_c   1.000
_cell.angle_alpha   90.00
_cell.angle_beta   90.00
_cell.angle_gamma   90.00
#
_symmetry.space_group_name_H-M   'P 1'
#
loop_
_entity.id
_entity.type
_entity.pdbx_description
1 polymer ?
#
loop_
_entity_poly.entity_id
_entity_poly.type
_entity_poly.pdbx_seq_one_letter_code
_entity_poly.pdbx_strand_id
1 'polypeptide(L)'
;MSGRREFFASSLKMLCLCTGGGFLAALALQARDKYYLRPPGAEDEERFLSLCIRCGLCVDACPYDTLKLATLKDAAQQGTPFFEARKTPCYLCDDIPCISKCPTNALDKSYLKKEKGVLEVKMGTAIVDSTNCIAYWGIRCEACYRACPLIDKALKIEMKHNERTEKHAFFLPVVDNEFCVGCGKCEQACVTQKAAITILPQKFVLGQGGSNYVRGWDNKGEDKLKNAPTKNLPTPKQNQKALDYLNEGDL
;
A
#
# COMPACT_ATOMS: atom_id res chain seq x y z
N MET A 1 1.03 33.53 53.87
CA MET A 1 0.15 32.34 53.63
C MET A 1 -0.27 32.22 52.18
N SER A 2 0.49 32.75 51.20
CA SER A 2 0.16 32.69 49.74
C SER A 2 0.62 31.40 49.04
N GLY A 3 1.69 30.77 49.47
CA GLY A 3 2.36 29.66 48.74
C GLY A 3 1.52 28.38 48.54
N ARG A 4 0.53 28.07 49.39
CA ARG A 4 -0.31 26.87 49.20
C ARG A 4 -1.27 26.98 48.00
N ARG A 5 -1.88 28.16 47.81
CA ARG A 5 -2.79 28.40 46.70
C ARG A 5 -2.09 28.39 45.35
N GLU A 6 -0.88 28.95 45.27
CA GLU A 6 -0.06 28.95 44.05
C GLU A 6 0.43 27.55 43.73
N PHE A 7 0.81 26.75 44.72
CA PHE A 7 1.20 25.36 44.52
C PHE A 7 0.05 24.51 43.97
N PHE A 8 -1.17 24.62 44.53
CA PHE A 8 -2.33 23.90 44.01
C PHE A 8 -2.71 24.35 42.60
N ALA A 9 -2.65 25.64 42.29
CA ALA A 9 -2.93 26.14 40.94
C ALA A 9 -1.88 25.66 39.89
N SER A 10 -0.60 25.59 40.25
CA SER A 10 0.43 25.06 39.42
C SER A 10 0.29 23.54 39.19
N SER A 11 -0.01 22.78 40.25
CA SER A 11 -0.24 21.34 40.18
C SER A 11 -1.45 20.99 39.30
N LEU A 12 -2.54 21.77 39.42
CA LEU A 12 -3.73 21.59 38.60
C LEU A 12 -3.47 21.90 37.11
N LYS A 13 -2.72 22.96 36.81
CA LYS A 13 -2.31 23.30 35.45
C LYS A 13 -1.42 22.19 34.82
N MET A 14 -0.49 21.64 35.61
CA MET A 14 0.38 20.57 35.17
C MET A 14 -0.38 19.26 34.92
N LEU A 15 -1.37 18.96 35.77
CA LEU A 15 -2.28 17.82 35.60
C LEU A 15 -3.13 17.96 34.32
N CYS A 16 -3.69 19.14 34.04
CA CYS A 16 -4.44 19.42 32.82
C CYS A 16 -3.58 19.35 31.55
N LEU A 17 -2.32 19.78 31.62
CA LEU A 17 -1.37 19.65 30.49
C LEU A 17 -1.00 18.19 30.23
N CYS A 18 -0.77 17.40 31.29
CA CYS A 18 -0.44 15.98 31.13
C CYS A 18 -1.63 15.16 30.62
N THR A 19 -2.85 15.40 31.11
CA THR A 19 -4.04 14.68 30.65
C THR A 19 -4.45 15.11 29.24
N GLY A 20 -4.42 16.41 28.94
CA GLY A 20 -4.70 16.93 27.59
C GLY A 20 -3.68 16.49 26.56
N GLY A 21 -2.39 16.55 26.89
CA GLY A 21 -1.31 16.08 26.02
C GLY A 21 -1.35 14.57 25.78
N GLY A 22 -1.62 13.78 26.83
CA GLY A 22 -1.78 12.33 26.73
C GLY A 22 -2.98 11.93 25.87
N PHE A 23 -4.11 12.62 26.00
CA PHE A 23 -5.29 12.39 25.19
C PHE A 23 -5.08 12.74 23.71
N LEU A 24 -4.44 13.87 23.41
CA LEU A 24 -4.10 14.26 22.06
C LEU A 24 -3.06 13.29 21.43
N ALA A 25 -2.09 12.82 22.20
CA ALA A 25 -1.14 11.80 21.75
C ALA A 25 -1.84 10.46 21.48
N ALA A 26 -2.77 10.04 22.32
CA ALA A 26 -3.56 8.82 22.11
C ALA A 26 -4.43 8.90 20.84
N LEU A 27 -5.08 10.05 20.60
CA LEU A 27 -5.84 10.30 19.35
C LEU A 27 -4.93 10.27 18.12
N ALA A 28 -3.73 10.86 18.19
CA ALA A 28 -2.76 10.86 17.12
C ALA A 28 -2.20 9.45 16.83
N LEU A 29 -2.04 8.60 17.87
CA LEU A 29 -1.62 7.21 17.73
C LEU A 29 -2.73 6.33 17.13
N GLN A 30 -3.99 6.55 17.49
CA GLN A 30 -5.12 5.82 16.89
C GLN A 30 -5.36 6.15 15.42
N ALA A 31 -4.94 7.34 14.95
CA ALA A 31 -5.08 7.76 13.56
C ALA A 31 -4.04 7.11 12.62
N ARG A 32 -3.02 6.41 13.15
CA ARG A 32 -1.88 5.94 12.37
C ARG A 32 -2.10 4.67 11.54
N ASP A 33 -3.13 3.88 11.83
CA ASP A 33 -3.28 2.55 11.24
C ASP A 33 -4.36 2.41 10.16
N LYS A 34 -4.96 3.52 9.71
CA LYS A 34 -5.93 3.47 8.62
C LYS A 34 -5.27 3.83 7.30
N TYR A 35 -4.97 2.82 6.51
CA TYR A 35 -4.62 3.01 5.11
C TYR A 35 -5.89 3.35 4.31
N TYR A 36 -5.75 4.24 3.35
CA TYR A 36 -6.81 4.61 2.43
C TYR A 36 -6.32 4.47 0.99
N LEU A 37 -7.23 4.16 0.11
CA LEU A 37 -6.94 3.98 -1.30
C LEU A 37 -7.47 5.19 -2.07
N ARG A 38 -6.71 5.64 -3.05
CA ARG A 38 -7.08 6.73 -3.94
C ARG A 38 -7.81 6.20 -5.16
N PRO A 39 -8.65 7.03 -5.80
CA PRO A 39 -9.26 6.68 -7.08
C PRO A 39 -8.22 6.41 -8.16
N PRO A 40 -8.62 5.73 -9.26
CA PRO A 40 -7.75 5.53 -10.42
C PRO A 40 -7.12 6.83 -10.91
N GLY A 41 -5.84 6.79 -11.28
CA GLY A 41 -5.09 7.95 -11.75
C GLY A 41 -4.52 8.89 -10.67
N ALA A 42 -4.64 8.53 -9.39
CA ALA A 42 -4.03 9.25 -8.27
C ALA A 42 -2.84 8.45 -7.68
N GLU A 43 -1.92 8.01 -8.53
CA GLU A 43 -0.80 7.16 -8.11
C GLU A 43 0.24 7.91 -7.28
N ASP A 44 0.52 9.15 -7.67
CA ASP A 44 1.38 10.06 -6.92
C ASP A 44 0.53 10.94 -5.99
N GLU A 45 0.62 10.69 -4.69
CA GLU A 45 -0.15 11.39 -3.67
C GLU A 45 0.16 12.87 -3.61
N GLU A 46 1.42 13.28 -3.76
CA GLU A 46 1.83 14.70 -3.68
C GLU A 46 1.27 15.48 -4.87
N ARG A 47 1.44 14.95 -6.08
CA ARG A 47 0.85 15.52 -7.29
C ARG A 47 -0.67 15.58 -7.20
N PHE A 48 -1.30 14.48 -6.75
CA PHE A 48 -2.74 14.44 -6.59
C PHE A 48 -3.24 15.52 -5.64
N LEU A 49 -2.63 15.66 -4.46
CA LEU A 49 -3.03 16.62 -3.46
C LEU A 49 -2.81 18.06 -3.89
N SER A 50 -1.77 18.34 -4.69
CA SER A 50 -1.49 19.69 -5.22
C SER A 50 -2.51 20.14 -6.26
N LEU A 51 -3.12 19.21 -7.01
CA LEU A 51 -4.07 19.50 -8.09
C LEU A 51 -5.54 19.33 -7.68
N CYS A 52 -5.83 18.55 -6.63
CA CYS A 52 -7.18 18.24 -6.20
C CYS A 52 -7.85 19.44 -5.53
N ILE A 53 -8.84 20.04 -6.20
CA ILE A 53 -9.66 21.13 -5.65
C ILE A 53 -10.83 20.66 -4.77
N ARG A 54 -10.94 19.38 -4.49
CA ARG A 54 -11.93 18.76 -3.59
C ARG A 54 -13.39 19.02 -4.01
N CYS A 55 -13.64 19.10 -5.30
CA CYS A 55 -14.96 19.44 -5.87
C CYS A 55 -16.00 18.31 -5.79
N GLY A 56 -15.61 17.06 -5.50
CA GLY A 56 -16.52 15.92 -5.38
C GLY A 56 -17.00 15.30 -6.70
N LEU A 57 -16.73 15.89 -7.86
CA LEU A 57 -17.23 15.40 -9.16
C LEU A 57 -16.84 13.95 -9.49
N CYS A 58 -15.68 13.50 -9.04
CA CYS A 58 -15.26 12.10 -9.19
C CYS A 58 -16.07 11.13 -8.32
N VAL A 59 -16.56 11.60 -7.17
CA VAL A 59 -17.43 10.82 -6.28
C VAL A 59 -18.81 10.69 -6.92
N ASP A 60 -19.41 11.80 -7.37
CA ASP A 60 -20.72 11.82 -7.99
C ASP A 60 -20.75 11.04 -9.33
N ALA A 61 -19.62 11.01 -10.04
CA ALA A 61 -19.49 10.26 -11.29
C ALA A 61 -19.33 8.75 -11.09
N CYS A 62 -19.08 8.27 -9.87
CA CYS A 62 -18.89 6.85 -9.61
C CYS A 62 -20.22 6.10 -9.58
N PRO A 63 -20.53 5.21 -10.55
CA PRO A 63 -21.83 4.53 -10.63
C PRO A 63 -22.03 3.48 -9.52
N TYR A 64 -20.99 3.18 -8.74
CA TYR A 64 -21.00 2.14 -7.70
C TYR A 64 -20.84 2.72 -6.28
N ASP A 65 -20.88 4.03 -6.10
CA ASP A 65 -20.67 4.70 -4.81
C ASP A 65 -19.39 4.25 -4.09
N THR A 66 -18.38 3.86 -4.86
CA THR A 66 -17.10 3.41 -4.33
C THR A 66 -16.33 4.54 -3.66
N LEU A 67 -16.33 5.71 -4.29
CA LEU A 67 -15.57 6.87 -3.81
C LEU A 67 -16.37 7.65 -2.76
N LYS A 68 -15.65 8.15 -1.76
CA LYS A 68 -16.17 9.01 -0.70
C LYS A 68 -15.24 10.18 -0.48
N LEU A 69 -15.78 11.32 -0.05
CA LEU A 69 -14.96 12.44 0.40
C LEU A 69 -14.54 12.21 1.86
N ALA A 70 -13.26 12.39 2.13
CA ALA A 70 -12.71 12.23 3.46
C ALA A 70 -13.24 13.29 4.43
N THR A 71 -13.61 12.86 5.62
CA THR A 71 -14.02 13.69 6.74
C THR A 71 -12.86 13.83 7.75
N LEU A 72 -13.06 14.61 8.81
CA LEU A 72 -12.08 14.73 9.90
C LEU A 72 -11.78 13.41 10.64
N LYS A 73 -12.65 12.41 10.51
CA LYS A 73 -12.50 11.09 11.15
C LYS A 73 -11.68 10.10 10.29
N ASP A 74 -11.45 10.44 9.05
CA ASP A 74 -10.74 9.59 8.10
C ASP A 74 -9.24 9.91 8.13
N ALA A 75 -8.42 8.92 7.82
CA ALA A 75 -6.96 9.10 7.75
C ALA A 75 -6.52 9.91 6.52
N ALA A 76 -7.36 10.00 5.50
CA ALA A 76 -7.12 10.78 4.30
C ALA A 76 -7.31 12.28 4.56
N GLN A 77 -6.66 13.13 3.75
CA GLN A 77 -6.86 14.57 3.84
C GLN A 77 -8.31 14.95 3.60
N GLN A 78 -8.85 15.80 4.50
CA GLN A 78 -10.24 16.22 4.48
C GLN A 78 -10.68 16.75 3.10
N GLY A 79 -11.85 16.31 2.65
CA GLY A 79 -12.46 16.69 1.38
C GLY A 79 -11.86 16.01 0.16
N THR A 80 -10.81 15.19 0.31
CA THR A 80 -10.23 14.46 -0.83
C THR A 80 -10.93 13.11 -1.04
N PRO A 81 -11.09 12.63 -2.29
CA PRO A 81 -11.71 11.34 -2.58
C PRO A 81 -10.81 10.17 -2.15
N PHE A 82 -11.44 9.17 -1.57
CA PHE A 82 -10.82 7.90 -1.20
C PHE A 82 -11.85 6.77 -1.28
N PHE A 83 -11.41 5.53 -1.14
CA PHE A 83 -12.31 4.39 -0.98
C PHE A 83 -11.74 3.35 -0.01
N GLU A 84 -12.65 2.54 0.52
CA GLU A 84 -12.36 1.43 1.42
C GLU A 84 -12.65 0.12 0.68
N ALA A 85 -11.62 -0.60 0.27
CA ALA A 85 -11.73 -1.81 -0.54
C ALA A 85 -12.65 -2.87 0.09
N ARG A 86 -12.60 -3.04 1.40
CA ARG A 86 -13.42 -4.02 2.12
C ARG A 86 -14.93 -3.71 2.04
N LYS A 87 -15.30 -2.42 2.00
CA LYS A 87 -16.71 -1.99 1.94
C LYS A 87 -17.23 -1.97 0.51
N THR A 88 -16.58 -1.19 -0.33
CA THR A 88 -16.95 -1.03 -1.74
C THR A 88 -15.69 -0.92 -2.59
N PRO A 89 -15.30 -1.99 -3.29
CA PRO A 89 -14.10 -2.02 -4.14
C PRO A 89 -14.30 -1.21 -5.40
N CYS A 90 -13.22 -0.91 -6.11
CA CYS A 90 -13.30 -0.32 -7.45
C CYS A 90 -13.73 -1.37 -8.48
N TYR A 91 -14.76 -1.06 -9.26
CA TYR A 91 -15.31 -1.98 -10.27
C TYR A 91 -14.56 -1.95 -11.60
N LEU A 92 -13.60 -1.03 -11.77
CA LEU A 92 -12.79 -0.90 -12.99
C LEU A 92 -13.67 -0.64 -14.23
N CYS A 93 -14.39 0.48 -14.20
CA CYS A 93 -15.24 0.88 -15.33
C CYS A 93 -14.39 1.14 -16.59
N ASP A 94 -14.83 0.69 -17.76
CA ASP A 94 -14.10 0.85 -19.02
C ASP A 94 -13.94 2.32 -19.43
N ASP A 95 -14.95 3.15 -19.12
CA ASP A 95 -14.99 4.59 -19.42
C ASP A 95 -14.34 5.46 -18.33
N ILE A 96 -13.96 4.88 -17.21
CA ILE A 96 -13.35 5.50 -16.03
C ILE A 96 -13.96 6.88 -15.72
N PRO A 97 -15.26 6.97 -15.36
CA PRO A 97 -15.98 8.24 -15.26
C PRO A 97 -15.38 9.17 -14.20
N CYS A 98 -14.76 8.64 -13.13
CA CYS A 98 -14.08 9.43 -12.11
C CYS A 98 -12.91 10.25 -12.67
N ILE A 99 -12.13 9.69 -13.61
CA ILE A 99 -11.04 10.41 -14.30
C ILE A 99 -11.61 11.41 -15.30
N SER A 100 -12.60 10.99 -16.12
CA SER A 100 -13.15 11.82 -17.19
C SER A 100 -13.77 13.11 -16.65
N LYS A 101 -14.40 13.08 -15.48
CA LYS A 101 -15.04 14.22 -14.83
C LYS A 101 -14.08 15.11 -14.01
N CYS A 102 -12.83 14.71 -13.82
CA CYS A 102 -11.86 15.51 -13.07
C CYS A 102 -11.47 16.79 -13.86
N PRO A 103 -11.78 18.01 -13.36
CA PRO A 103 -11.52 19.25 -14.11
C PRO A 103 -10.04 19.65 -14.08
N THR A 104 -9.32 19.34 -12.99
CA THR A 104 -7.95 19.83 -12.74
C THR A 104 -6.86 18.86 -13.17
N ASN A 105 -7.21 17.71 -13.74
CA ASN A 105 -6.26 16.64 -14.06
C ASN A 105 -5.50 16.09 -12.82
N ALA A 106 -6.08 16.24 -11.62
CA ALA A 106 -5.57 15.60 -10.42
C ALA A 106 -5.58 14.07 -10.56
N LEU A 107 -6.59 13.53 -11.27
CA LEU A 107 -6.62 12.15 -11.75
C LEU A 107 -6.06 12.12 -13.17
N ASP A 108 -5.05 11.30 -13.40
CA ASP A 108 -4.32 11.27 -14.67
C ASP A 108 -5.19 10.82 -15.85
N LYS A 109 -5.47 11.73 -16.76
CA LYS A 109 -6.29 11.49 -17.96
C LYS A 109 -5.59 10.60 -19.00
N SER A 110 -4.31 10.27 -18.82
CA SER A 110 -3.61 9.35 -19.73
C SER A 110 -4.26 7.97 -19.79
N TYR A 111 -4.94 7.56 -18.69
CA TYR A 111 -5.68 6.31 -18.62
C TYR A 111 -6.98 6.27 -19.44
N LEU A 112 -7.47 7.41 -19.90
CA LEU A 112 -8.62 7.48 -20.83
C LEU A 112 -8.24 7.14 -22.28
N LYS A 113 -6.94 7.08 -22.59
CA LYS A 113 -6.46 6.67 -23.90
C LYS A 113 -6.57 5.16 -24.04
N LYS A 114 -7.02 4.69 -25.24
CA LYS A 114 -7.20 3.26 -25.53
C LYS A 114 -5.93 2.41 -25.32
N GLU A 115 -4.76 3.04 -25.38
CA GLU A 115 -3.46 2.37 -25.21
C GLU A 115 -3.20 1.92 -23.76
N LYS A 116 -3.67 2.66 -22.75
CA LYS A 116 -3.44 2.34 -21.35
C LYS A 116 -4.58 1.58 -20.67
N GLY A 117 -5.81 2.01 -20.84
CA GLY A 117 -6.98 1.35 -20.26
C GLY A 117 -7.02 1.28 -18.72
N VAL A 118 -8.16 0.84 -18.19
CA VAL A 118 -8.45 0.75 -16.76
C VAL A 118 -7.62 -0.33 -16.04
N LEU A 119 -7.13 -1.33 -16.75
CA LEU A 119 -6.36 -2.43 -16.16
C LEU A 119 -4.87 -2.09 -15.92
N GLU A 120 -4.41 -0.93 -16.35
CA GLU A 120 -3.06 -0.44 -16.09
C GLU A 120 -2.96 0.51 -14.90
N VAL A 121 -4.11 0.95 -14.33
CA VAL A 121 -4.09 1.81 -13.14
C VAL A 121 -3.49 1.11 -11.93
N LYS A 122 -2.77 1.86 -11.12
CA LYS A 122 -2.08 1.37 -9.92
C LYS A 122 -2.59 2.09 -8.67
N MET A 123 -3.75 1.68 -8.16
CA MET A 123 -4.33 2.25 -6.94
C MET A 123 -3.67 1.70 -5.66
N GLY A 124 -3.09 0.52 -5.75
CA GLY A 124 -2.44 -0.17 -4.65
C GLY A 124 -2.04 -1.59 -5.04
N THR A 125 -1.61 -2.37 -4.06
CA THR A 125 -1.21 -3.77 -4.24
C THR A 125 -1.83 -4.63 -3.15
N ALA A 126 -2.31 -5.81 -3.52
CA ALA A 126 -2.82 -6.78 -2.56
C ALA A 126 -1.68 -7.48 -1.82
N ILE A 127 -1.83 -7.63 -0.52
CA ILE A 127 -0.93 -8.42 0.33
C ILE A 127 -1.75 -9.49 1.03
N VAL A 128 -1.23 -10.71 1.06
CA VAL A 128 -1.83 -11.83 1.76
C VAL A 128 -1.17 -12.00 3.13
N ASP A 129 -1.97 -11.94 4.18
CA ASP A 129 -1.55 -12.31 5.54
C ASP A 129 -1.68 -13.83 5.70
N SER A 130 -0.56 -14.50 5.63
CA SER A 130 -0.48 -15.97 5.74
C SER A 130 -0.98 -16.48 7.09
N THR A 131 -0.90 -15.68 8.14
CA THR A 131 -1.31 -16.06 9.50
C THR A 131 -2.84 -16.18 9.61
N ASN A 132 -3.56 -15.26 8.95
CA ASN A 132 -5.03 -15.19 9.01
C ASN A 132 -5.72 -15.85 7.80
N CYS A 133 -4.98 -16.20 6.75
CA CYS A 133 -5.54 -16.80 5.56
C CYS A 133 -5.79 -18.30 5.76
N ILE A 134 -7.05 -18.72 5.66
CA ILE A 134 -7.46 -20.13 5.85
C ILE A 134 -6.84 -21.09 4.83
N ALA A 135 -6.43 -20.59 3.65
CA ALA A 135 -5.72 -21.38 2.65
C ALA A 135 -4.35 -21.85 3.18
N TYR A 136 -3.67 -21.03 3.97
CA TYR A 136 -2.41 -21.37 4.63
C TYR A 136 -2.61 -22.32 5.82
N TRP A 137 -3.84 -22.47 6.31
CA TRP A 137 -4.19 -23.49 7.31
C TRP A 137 -4.54 -24.86 6.68
N GLY A 138 -4.49 -24.95 5.33
CA GLY A 138 -4.81 -26.17 4.60
C GLY A 138 -6.29 -26.31 4.24
N ILE A 139 -7.09 -25.27 4.44
CA ILE A 139 -8.50 -25.24 4.04
C ILE A 139 -8.57 -24.68 2.62
N ARG A 140 -9.15 -25.43 1.69
CA ARG A 140 -9.31 -24.96 0.31
C ARG A 140 -10.20 -23.70 0.27
N CYS A 141 -9.62 -22.60 -0.17
CA CYS A 141 -10.31 -21.31 -0.32
C CYS A 141 -9.83 -20.61 -1.58
N GLU A 142 -10.76 -20.26 -2.45
CA GLU A 142 -10.49 -19.59 -3.74
C GLU A 142 -11.26 -18.27 -3.86
N ALA A 143 -11.83 -17.72 -2.77
CA ALA A 143 -12.71 -16.55 -2.83
C ALA A 143 -12.04 -15.32 -3.44
N CYS A 144 -10.84 -14.98 -2.98
CA CYS A 144 -10.07 -13.84 -3.49
C CYS A 144 -9.63 -14.05 -4.95
N TYR A 145 -9.25 -15.26 -5.31
CA TYR A 145 -8.87 -15.62 -6.69
C TYR A 145 -10.03 -15.46 -7.65
N ARG A 146 -11.20 -15.99 -7.32
CA ARG A 146 -12.41 -15.90 -8.17
C ARG A 146 -12.96 -14.47 -8.30
N ALA A 147 -12.74 -13.64 -7.29
CA ALA A 147 -13.15 -12.24 -7.32
C ALA A 147 -12.19 -11.33 -8.11
N CYS A 148 -10.99 -11.81 -8.43
CA CYS A 148 -9.99 -11.01 -9.13
C CYS A 148 -10.38 -10.82 -10.61
N PRO A 149 -10.45 -9.59 -11.12
CA PRO A 149 -10.71 -9.36 -12.56
C PRO A 149 -9.52 -9.77 -13.44
N LEU A 150 -8.33 -9.95 -12.85
CA LEU A 150 -7.09 -10.35 -13.51
C LEU A 150 -6.63 -11.72 -13.02
N ILE A 151 -7.56 -12.70 -13.05
CA ILE A 151 -7.28 -14.11 -12.72
C ILE A 151 -6.07 -14.59 -13.51
N ASP A 152 -5.21 -15.41 -12.89
CA ASP A 152 -3.99 -16.00 -13.43
C ASP A 152 -2.90 -15.00 -13.85
N LYS A 153 -3.20 -13.69 -13.82
CA LYS A 153 -2.20 -12.64 -14.02
C LYS A 153 -1.81 -12.00 -12.69
N ALA A 154 -2.73 -11.27 -12.09
CA ALA A 154 -2.49 -10.55 -10.84
C ALA A 154 -2.61 -11.43 -9.59
N LEU A 155 -3.47 -12.43 -9.62
CA LEU A 155 -3.67 -13.35 -8.51
C LEU A 155 -3.71 -14.78 -9.05
N LYS A 156 -2.79 -15.60 -8.54
CA LYS A 156 -2.57 -17.00 -8.93
C LYS A 156 -2.80 -17.91 -7.73
N ILE A 157 -3.12 -19.18 -7.98
CA ILE A 157 -3.13 -20.21 -6.95
C ILE A 157 -1.91 -21.11 -7.16
N GLU A 158 -1.01 -21.10 -6.20
CA GLU A 158 0.14 -22.01 -6.19
C GLU A 158 -0.18 -23.24 -5.36
N MET A 159 0.08 -24.42 -5.95
CA MET A 159 -0.06 -25.69 -5.26
C MET A 159 1.27 -26.02 -4.58
N LYS A 160 1.24 -26.09 -3.24
CA LYS A 160 2.39 -26.48 -2.43
C LYS A 160 2.14 -27.81 -1.74
N HIS A 161 3.09 -28.74 -1.87
CA HIS A 161 3.03 -30.02 -1.20
C HIS A 161 3.08 -29.85 0.33
N ASN A 162 2.28 -30.68 1.04
CA ASN A 162 2.29 -30.68 2.50
C ASN A 162 3.29 -31.74 3.01
N GLU A 163 4.51 -31.30 3.28
CA GLU A 163 5.60 -32.19 3.76
C GLU A 163 5.31 -32.87 5.10
N ARG A 164 4.42 -32.29 5.93
CA ARG A 164 4.10 -32.83 7.27
C ARG A 164 3.17 -34.03 7.21
N THR A 165 2.17 -34.00 6.33
CA THR A 165 1.11 -35.03 6.31
C THR A 165 1.18 -35.91 5.07
N GLU A 166 1.87 -35.46 4.02
CA GLU A 166 1.99 -36.08 2.68
C GLU A 166 0.63 -36.41 1.99
N LYS A 167 -0.48 -36.01 2.62
CA LYS A 167 -1.84 -36.37 2.17
C LYS A 167 -2.57 -35.26 1.42
N HIS A 168 -2.23 -33.99 1.65
CA HIS A 168 -2.96 -32.86 1.11
C HIS A 168 -2.00 -31.79 0.62
N ALA A 169 -2.34 -31.16 -0.51
CA ALA A 169 -1.65 -29.97 -1.00
C ALA A 169 -2.30 -28.70 -0.46
N PHE A 170 -1.51 -27.65 -0.25
CA PHE A 170 -1.98 -26.32 -0.01
C PHE A 170 -2.24 -25.60 -1.34
N PHE A 171 -3.34 -24.88 -1.43
CA PHE A 171 -3.68 -24.02 -2.57
C PHE A 171 -3.55 -22.57 -2.14
N LEU A 172 -2.36 -22.02 -2.29
CA LEU A 172 -1.98 -20.73 -1.73
C LEU A 172 -2.23 -19.60 -2.73
N PRO A 173 -2.97 -18.55 -2.35
CA PRO A 173 -3.10 -17.36 -3.18
C PRO A 173 -1.78 -16.58 -3.19
N VAL A 174 -1.25 -16.34 -4.37
CA VAL A 174 -0.04 -15.55 -4.60
C VAL A 174 -0.38 -14.36 -5.48
N VAL A 175 0.04 -13.18 -5.06
CA VAL A 175 -0.21 -11.91 -5.76
C VAL A 175 1.01 -11.50 -6.57
N ASP A 176 0.79 -11.24 -7.85
CA ASP A 176 1.78 -10.64 -8.73
C ASP A 176 1.59 -9.12 -8.75
N ASN A 177 2.55 -8.41 -8.17
CA ASN A 177 2.50 -6.96 -7.99
C ASN A 177 2.55 -6.18 -9.31
N GLU A 178 3.13 -6.78 -10.36
CA GLU A 178 3.22 -6.12 -11.67
C GLU A 178 1.84 -5.98 -12.32
N PHE A 179 0.99 -6.97 -12.13
CA PHE A 179 -0.36 -6.99 -12.71
C PHE A 179 -1.45 -6.53 -11.77
N CYS A 180 -1.21 -6.51 -10.45
CA CYS A 180 -2.21 -6.07 -9.49
C CYS A 180 -2.50 -4.57 -9.65
N VAL A 181 -3.77 -4.24 -9.87
CA VAL A 181 -4.27 -2.85 -10.02
C VAL A 181 -4.76 -2.23 -8.70
N GLY A 182 -4.89 -3.05 -7.64
CA GLY A 182 -5.36 -2.57 -6.34
C GLY A 182 -6.85 -2.26 -6.26
N CYS A 183 -7.68 -2.91 -7.07
CA CYS A 183 -9.13 -2.64 -7.11
C CYS A 183 -9.89 -3.02 -5.83
N GLY A 184 -9.39 -3.97 -5.04
CA GLY A 184 -9.96 -4.36 -3.76
C GLY A 184 -11.03 -5.45 -3.80
N LYS A 185 -11.40 -5.98 -4.95
CA LYS A 185 -12.41 -7.06 -5.05
C LYS A 185 -12.01 -8.31 -4.27
N CYS A 186 -10.73 -8.66 -4.25
CA CYS A 186 -10.20 -9.77 -3.46
C CYS A 186 -10.33 -9.55 -1.94
N GLU A 187 -10.13 -8.32 -1.47
CA GLU A 187 -10.30 -7.95 -0.07
C GLU A 187 -11.77 -8.02 0.34
N GLN A 188 -12.68 -7.51 -0.49
CA GLN A 188 -14.12 -7.58 -0.25
C GLN A 188 -14.61 -9.03 -0.20
N ALA A 189 -14.15 -9.88 -1.12
CA ALA A 189 -14.56 -11.27 -1.22
C ALA A 189 -13.98 -12.19 -0.14
N CYS A 190 -13.00 -11.71 0.64
CA CYS A 190 -12.37 -12.52 1.67
C CYS A 190 -13.38 -12.97 2.72
N VAL A 191 -13.42 -14.27 3.00
CA VAL A 191 -14.41 -14.91 3.89
C VAL A 191 -14.13 -14.69 5.38
N THR A 192 -12.91 -14.29 5.74
CA THR A 192 -12.52 -14.05 7.13
C THR A 192 -13.07 -12.71 7.64
N GLN A 193 -13.41 -12.61 8.93
CA GLN A 193 -13.93 -11.38 9.53
C GLN A 193 -12.99 -10.18 9.29
N LYS A 194 -11.73 -10.33 9.64
CA LYS A 194 -10.65 -9.44 9.21
C LYS A 194 -10.12 -10.03 7.91
N ALA A 195 -10.16 -9.27 6.83
CA ALA A 195 -9.66 -9.76 5.55
C ALA A 195 -8.20 -10.20 5.67
N ALA A 196 -7.93 -11.44 5.26
CA ALA A 196 -6.58 -11.98 5.19
C ALA A 196 -5.83 -11.53 3.92
N ILE A 197 -6.51 -10.91 2.97
CA ILE A 197 -5.92 -10.21 1.83
C ILE A 197 -6.36 -8.77 1.88
N THR A 198 -5.40 -7.84 1.90
CA THR A 198 -5.64 -6.41 2.11
C THR A 198 -4.94 -5.62 1.02
N ILE A 199 -5.59 -4.56 0.53
CA ILE A 199 -4.96 -3.66 -0.43
C ILE A 199 -4.25 -2.55 0.32
N LEU A 200 -2.97 -2.37 0.04
CA LEU A 200 -2.19 -1.25 0.54
C LEU A 200 -1.74 -0.35 -0.62
N PRO A 201 -1.63 0.98 -0.39
CA PRO A 201 -1.02 1.88 -1.36
C PRO A 201 0.39 1.41 -1.73
N GLN A 202 0.77 1.51 -3.00
CA GLN A 202 2.04 0.97 -3.51
C GLN A 202 3.26 1.43 -2.71
N LYS A 203 3.28 2.68 -2.26
CA LYS A 203 4.38 3.25 -1.48
C LYS A 203 4.69 2.52 -0.17
N PHE A 204 3.72 1.76 0.38
CA PHE A 204 3.90 0.99 1.60
C PHE A 204 4.33 -0.46 1.34
N VAL A 205 4.06 -0.96 0.14
CA VAL A 205 4.34 -2.35 -0.26
C VAL A 205 5.66 -2.45 -1.00
N LEU A 206 5.83 -1.57 -1.98
CA LEU A 206 7.04 -1.53 -2.78
C LEU A 206 8.04 -0.62 -2.06
N GLY A 207 9.10 -1.22 -1.52
CA GLY A 207 10.20 -0.44 -0.97
C GLY A 207 10.70 0.55 -2.02
N GLN A 208 10.86 1.80 -1.63
CA GLN A 208 11.50 2.79 -2.48
C GLN A 208 13.00 2.47 -2.55
N GLY A 209 13.39 1.68 -3.53
CA GLY A 209 14.79 1.60 -3.92
C GLY A 209 15.25 3.00 -4.35
N GLY A 210 16.39 3.49 -3.85
CA GLY A 210 16.95 4.74 -4.32
C GLY A 210 17.11 4.72 -5.85
N SER A 211 17.17 5.89 -6.47
CA SER A 211 17.28 6.07 -7.94
C SER A 211 18.44 5.29 -8.59
N ASN A 212 19.39 4.83 -7.79
CA ASN A 212 20.60 4.12 -8.23
C ASN A 212 20.43 2.59 -8.21
N TYR A 213 19.32 2.05 -7.73
CA TYR A 213 19.08 0.61 -7.74
C TYR A 213 18.42 0.19 -9.05
N VAL A 214 18.99 -0.83 -9.67
CA VAL A 214 18.45 -1.48 -10.88
C VAL A 214 18.17 -2.92 -10.53
N ARG A 215 17.02 -3.44 -10.97
CA ARG A 215 16.69 -4.86 -10.80
C ARG A 215 17.64 -5.71 -11.65
N GLY A 216 18.33 -6.66 -11.06
CA GLY A 216 19.36 -7.46 -11.73
C GLY A 216 18.88 -8.31 -12.93
N TRP A 217 17.56 -8.46 -13.08
CA TRP A 217 16.92 -9.19 -14.19
C TRP A 217 16.17 -8.28 -15.17
N ASP A 218 16.27 -6.96 -15.01
CA ASP A 218 15.56 -5.97 -15.85
C ASP A 218 16.59 -5.16 -16.65
N ASN A 219 16.62 -5.38 -17.97
CA ASN A 219 17.51 -4.66 -18.87
C ASN A 219 17.16 -3.17 -19.02
N LYS A 220 15.99 -2.74 -18.51
CA LYS A 220 15.50 -1.35 -18.59
C LYS A 220 16.19 -0.37 -17.65
N GLY A 221 17.32 -0.64 -17.13
CA GLY A 221 17.99 0.25 -16.18
C GLY A 221 19.50 0.32 -16.33
N GLU A 222 20.07 -0.38 -17.30
CA GLU A 222 21.52 -0.40 -17.50
C GLU A 222 22.14 0.98 -17.74
N ASP A 223 21.40 1.89 -18.39
CA ASP A 223 21.88 3.27 -18.62
C ASP A 223 22.07 4.04 -17.31
N LYS A 224 21.31 3.71 -16.25
CA LYS A 224 21.50 4.29 -14.91
C LYS A 224 22.80 3.83 -14.26
N LEU A 225 23.22 2.59 -14.53
CA LEU A 225 24.49 2.04 -14.03
C LEU A 225 25.68 2.65 -14.74
N LYS A 226 25.58 2.92 -16.05
CA LYS A 226 26.63 3.55 -16.84
C LYS A 226 26.91 5.00 -16.42
N ASN A 227 25.89 5.70 -15.94
CA ASN A 227 25.94 7.11 -15.54
C ASN A 227 26.04 7.29 -14.01
N ALA A 228 26.08 6.21 -13.22
CA ALA A 228 26.23 6.31 -11.77
C ALA A 228 27.61 6.89 -11.42
N PRO A 229 27.69 7.94 -10.59
CA PRO A 229 28.97 8.45 -10.13
C PRO A 229 29.66 7.36 -9.33
N THR A 230 30.70 6.76 -9.88
CA THR A 230 31.59 5.85 -9.17
C THR A 230 32.27 6.63 -8.05
N LYS A 231 31.68 6.64 -6.86
CA LYS A 231 32.42 6.97 -5.65
C LYS A 231 33.46 5.84 -5.48
N ASN A 232 34.70 6.14 -5.82
CA ASN A 232 35.82 5.33 -5.36
C ASN A 232 35.81 5.38 -3.82
N LEU A 233 35.07 4.45 -3.20
CA LEU A 233 35.24 4.21 -1.78
C LEU A 233 36.69 3.72 -1.61
N PRO A 234 37.51 4.40 -0.78
CA PRO A 234 38.81 3.86 -0.43
C PRO A 234 38.55 2.51 0.21
N THR A 235 39.06 1.46 -0.44
CA THR A 235 38.99 0.09 0.08
C THR A 235 39.63 0.12 1.47
N PRO A 236 38.94 -0.18 2.57
CA PRO A 236 39.58 -0.19 3.87
C PRO A 236 40.67 -1.27 3.83
N LYS A 237 41.89 -0.91 4.24
CA LYS A 237 43.02 -1.85 4.31
C LYS A 237 42.75 -3.10 5.18
N GLN A 238 41.65 -3.10 5.94
CA GLN A 238 41.15 -4.24 6.70
C GLN A 238 40.53 -5.36 5.86
N ASN A 239 40.02 -5.08 4.65
CA ASN A 239 39.43 -6.14 3.83
C ASN A 239 40.46 -7.04 3.16
N GLN A 240 41.69 -6.56 2.97
CA GLN A 240 42.75 -7.41 2.43
C GLN A 240 43.11 -8.55 3.41
N LYS A 241 43.22 -8.24 4.72
CA LYS A 241 43.46 -9.27 5.75
C LYS A 241 42.33 -10.29 5.89
N ALA A 242 41.08 -9.88 5.64
CA ALA A 242 39.93 -10.81 5.64
C ALA A 242 39.91 -11.72 4.39
N LEU A 243 40.32 -11.21 3.25
CA LEU A 243 40.49 -12.01 2.03
C LEU A 243 41.67 -12.96 2.12
N ASP A 244 42.80 -12.54 2.74
CA ASP A 244 43.97 -13.39 2.97
C ASP A 244 43.61 -14.53 3.95
N TYR A 245 42.82 -14.24 4.99
CA TYR A 245 42.33 -15.27 5.95
C TYR A 245 41.41 -16.31 5.28
N LEU A 246 40.61 -15.92 4.29
CA LEU A 246 39.74 -16.85 3.53
C LEU A 246 40.53 -17.68 2.51
N ASN A 247 41.67 -17.19 2.04
CA ASN A 247 42.52 -17.88 1.09
C ASN A 247 43.60 -18.78 1.75
N GLU A 248 43.87 -18.59 3.06
CA GLU A 248 44.81 -19.42 3.84
C GLU A 248 44.16 -20.67 4.48
N GLY A 249 42.85 -20.87 4.28
CA GLY A 249 42.14 -22.06 4.73
C GLY A 249 42.32 -23.22 3.75
N ASP A 250 43.43 -23.92 3.82
CA ASP A 250 43.55 -25.26 3.22
C ASP A 250 42.50 -26.20 3.86
N LEU A 251 41.62 -26.72 3.02
CA LEU A 251 40.76 -27.88 3.31
C LEU A 251 41.44 -29.14 2.76
#